data_a019450b40eae06f3d14da6a45a71b98
#
_entry.id   a019450b40eae06f3d14da6a45a71b98
#
_cell.length_a   1.000
_cell.length_b   1.000
_cell.length_c   1.000
_cell.angle_alpha   90.00
_cell.angle_beta   90.00
_cell.angle_gamma   90.00
#
_symmetry.space_group_name_H-M   'P 1'
#
loop_
_entity.id
_entity.type
_entity.pdbx_description
1 polymer ?
#
loop_
_entity_poly.entity_id
_entity_poly.type
_entity_poly.pdbx_seq_one_letter_code
_entity_poly.pdbx_strand_id
1 'polypeptide(L)'
;MPSRAYVASFGFKGPDQQKPAGVLSGGERNRLNLALTLKMGGNLLLLDEPTNDLDVETLQSLEDALLDFPGCAVVISHDRWFLDRIATHILAWEGDDEEEARWFWYEGNFADYEANKIARLGAEAARPHRVIHRRLTR
;
A
#
# COMPACT_ATOMS: atom_id res chain seq x y z
N MET A 1 15.03 -11.13 16.61
CA MET A 1 15.85 -10.08 15.97
C MET A 1 16.06 -8.93 16.95
N PRO A 2 17.29 -8.42 17.18
CA PRO A 2 17.55 -7.28 18.06
C PRO A 2 16.82 -6.02 17.55
N SER A 3 16.31 -5.17 18.45
CA SER A 3 15.51 -4.00 18.10
C SER A 3 16.22 -3.03 17.12
N ARG A 4 17.53 -2.85 17.29
CA ARG A 4 18.34 -2.00 16.41
C ARG A 4 18.43 -2.54 14.98
N ALA A 5 18.60 -3.85 14.82
CA ALA A 5 18.64 -4.48 13.50
C ALA A 5 17.26 -4.38 12.81
N TYR A 6 16.19 -4.51 13.57
CA TYR A 6 14.83 -4.39 13.04
C TYR A 6 14.53 -2.98 12.54
N VAL A 7 14.80 -1.93 13.34
CA VAL A 7 14.55 -0.56 12.87
C VAL A 7 15.51 -0.11 11.78
N ALA A 8 16.70 -0.73 11.68
CA ALA A 8 17.62 -0.47 10.58
C ALA A 8 17.04 -0.83 9.21
N SER A 9 16.24 -1.90 9.13
CA SER A 9 15.56 -2.30 7.87
C SER A 9 14.50 -1.29 7.42
N PHE A 10 14.00 -0.45 8.34
CA PHE A 10 13.09 0.67 8.05
C PHE A 10 13.82 2.01 7.89
N GLY A 11 15.10 2.00 7.54
CA GLY A 11 15.88 3.21 7.22
C GLY A 11 16.51 3.94 8.41
N PHE A 12 16.41 3.39 9.65
CA PHE A 12 17.05 3.98 10.82
C PHE A 12 18.46 3.39 11.01
N LYS A 13 19.48 4.09 10.53
CA LYS A 13 20.87 3.63 10.58
C LYS A 13 21.70 4.52 11.50
N GLY A 14 22.65 3.92 12.21
CA GLY A 14 23.63 4.67 13.02
C GLY A 14 23.02 5.60 14.07
N PRO A 15 23.31 6.92 14.02
CA PRO A 15 22.80 7.89 14.99
C PRO A 15 21.28 8.03 15.02
N ASP A 16 20.61 7.76 13.90
CA ASP A 16 19.14 7.89 13.81
C ASP A 16 18.40 6.95 14.75
N GLN A 17 19.00 5.80 15.08
CA GLN A 17 18.46 4.84 16.04
C GLN A 17 18.43 5.36 17.49
N GLN A 18 19.13 6.46 17.77
CA GLN A 18 19.22 7.06 19.11
C GLN A 18 18.39 8.35 19.22
N LYS A 19 17.81 8.82 18.12
CA LYS A 19 16.94 10.01 18.13
C LYS A 19 15.70 9.78 18.98
N PRO A 20 15.32 10.70 19.86
CA PRO A 20 14.02 10.68 20.51
C PRO A 20 12.90 10.72 19.46
N ALA A 21 11.83 9.95 19.65
CA ALA A 21 10.71 9.89 18.72
C ALA A 21 10.08 11.26 18.42
N GLY A 22 10.14 12.17 19.39
CA GLY A 22 9.59 13.53 19.26
C GLY A 22 10.33 14.44 18.25
N VAL A 23 11.61 14.12 17.91
CA VAL A 23 12.40 14.93 16.96
C VAL A 23 12.46 14.32 15.55
N LEU A 24 11.77 13.20 15.33
CA LEU A 24 11.68 12.57 14.03
C LEU A 24 10.88 13.45 13.06
N SER A 25 11.34 13.51 11.80
CA SER A 25 10.57 14.07 10.71
C SER A 25 9.26 13.31 10.48
N GLY A 26 8.33 13.88 9.71
CA GLY A 26 7.06 13.22 9.36
C GLY A 26 7.28 11.86 8.71
N GLY A 27 8.17 11.76 7.72
CA GLY A 27 8.52 10.52 7.04
C GLY A 27 9.20 9.49 7.96
N GLU A 28 10.16 9.93 8.80
CA GLU A 28 10.78 9.06 9.81
C GLU A 28 9.74 8.50 10.79
N ARG A 29 8.81 9.35 11.25
CA ARG A 29 7.75 8.93 12.16
C ARG A 29 6.82 7.90 11.51
N ASN A 30 6.46 8.10 10.25
CA ASN A 30 5.64 7.15 9.51
C ASN A 30 6.33 5.78 9.36
N ARG A 31 7.63 5.77 9.02
CA ARG A 31 8.42 4.53 8.95
C ARG A 31 8.52 3.82 10.30
N LEU A 32 8.70 4.58 11.39
CA LEU A 32 8.74 4.00 12.72
C LEU A 32 7.38 3.40 13.12
N ASN A 33 6.29 4.10 12.86
CA ASN A 33 4.94 3.60 13.14
C ASN A 33 4.64 2.33 12.35
N LEU A 34 5.02 2.30 11.07
CA LEU A 34 4.88 1.12 10.22
C LEU A 34 5.65 -0.07 10.79
N ALA A 35 6.93 0.14 11.16
CA ALA A 35 7.76 -0.90 11.77
C ALA A 35 7.15 -1.43 13.09
N LEU A 36 6.62 -0.54 13.92
CA LEU A 36 5.95 -0.92 15.18
C LEU A 36 4.67 -1.72 14.91
N THR A 37 3.84 -1.28 13.98
CA THR A 37 2.58 -1.95 13.61
C THR A 37 2.85 -3.39 13.14
N LEU A 38 3.82 -3.58 12.26
CA LEU A 38 4.21 -4.89 11.77
C LEU A 38 4.78 -5.79 12.88
N LYS A 39 5.51 -5.19 13.85
CA LYS A 39 6.09 -5.93 14.97
C LYS A 39 5.10 -6.30 16.06
N MET A 40 4.07 -5.49 16.30
CA MET A 40 3.11 -5.71 17.39
C MET A 40 2.36 -7.04 17.25
N GLY A 41 2.32 -7.57 16.04
CA GLY A 41 1.57 -8.79 15.76
C GLY A 41 0.06 -8.52 15.77
N GLY A 42 -0.64 -9.35 15.08
CA GLY A 42 -2.08 -9.32 14.94
C GLY A 42 -2.46 -10.35 13.91
N ASN A 43 -3.72 -10.53 13.66
CA ASN A 43 -4.20 -11.41 12.60
C ASN A 43 -4.75 -10.64 11.39
N LEU A 44 -4.86 -9.31 11.51
CA LEU A 44 -5.31 -8.41 10.46
C LEU A 44 -4.51 -7.10 10.51
N LEU A 45 -3.94 -6.71 9.36
CA LEU A 45 -3.32 -5.40 9.13
C LEU A 45 -4.21 -4.59 8.18
N LEU A 46 -4.39 -3.31 8.50
CA LEU A 46 -5.02 -2.33 7.63
C LEU A 46 -3.99 -1.24 7.34
N LEU A 47 -3.56 -1.13 6.08
CA LEU A 47 -2.52 -0.18 5.65
C LEU A 47 -3.09 0.72 4.57
N ASP A 48 -3.00 2.02 4.79
CA ASP A 48 -3.45 3.05 3.85
C ASP A 48 -2.23 3.78 3.29
N GLU A 49 -2.00 3.67 1.98
CA GLU A 49 -0.86 4.23 1.23
C GLU A 49 0.50 4.02 1.93
N PRO A 50 0.85 2.79 2.33
CA PRO A 50 2.05 2.54 3.13
C PRO A 50 3.37 2.77 2.37
N THR A 51 3.32 2.90 1.05
CA THR A 51 4.49 3.12 0.19
C THR A 51 4.88 4.59 0.06
N ASN A 52 4.03 5.51 0.50
CA ASN A 52 4.31 6.94 0.38
C ASN A 52 5.58 7.33 1.17
N ASP A 53 6.43 8.13 0.51
CA ASP A 53 7.68 8.65 1.08
C ASP A 53 8.72 7.57 1.51
N LEU A 54 8.59 6.33 1.02
CA LEU A 54 9.56 5.28 1.26
C LEU A 54 10.67 5.30 0.19
N ASP A 55 11.91 5.14 0.64
CA ASP A 55 13.01 4.80 -0.25
C ASP A 55 12.96 3.32 -0.65
N VAL A 56 13.76 2.93 -1.64
CA VAL A 56 13.76 1.58 -2.20
C VAL A 56 14.09 0.51 -1.15
N GLU A 57 15.03 0.78 -0.25
CA GLU A 57 15.43 -0.17 0.80
C GLU A 57 14.30 -0.38 1.82
N THR A 58 13.61 0.69 2.21
CA THR A 58 12.47 0.61 3.13
C THR A 58 11.26 -0.05 2.49
N LEU A 59 11.01 0.23 1.20
CA LEU A 59 9.95 -0.44 0.43
C LEU A 59 10.17 -1.95 0.37
N GLN A 60 11.40 -2.40 0.07
CA GLN A 60 11.75 -3.81 0.09
C GLN A 60 11.48 -4.45 1.45
N SER A 61 11.86 -3.76 2.53
CA SER A 61 11.63 -4.25 3.89
C SER A 61 10.16 -4.35 4.25
N LEU A 62 9.32 -3.44 3.74
CA LEU A 62 7.88 -3.51 3.89
C LEU A 62 7.29 -4.71 3.12
N GLU A 63 7.72 -4.92 1.89
CA GLU A 63 7.29 -6.07 1.08
C GLU A 63 7.63 -7.39 1.77
N ASP A 64 8.88 -7.55 2.19
CA ASP A 64 9.34 -8.75 2.89
C ASP A 64 8.53 -8.99 4.19
N ALA A 65 8.27 -7.92 4.95
CA ALA A 65 7.50 -8.03 6.18
C ALA A 65 6.02 -8.39 5.94
N LEU A 66 5.43 -7.94 4.84
CA LEU A 66 4.06 -8.29 4.46
C LEU A 66 3.97 -9.73 3.94
N LEU A 67 4.94 -10.18 3.17
CA LEU A 67 5.01 -11.57 2.69
C LEU A 67 5.21 -12.57 3.83
N ASP A 68 5.96 -12.19 4.86
CA ASP A 68 6.20 -13.01 6.06
C ASP A 68 5.09 -12.87 7.11
N PHE A 69 4.14 -11.96 6.93
CA PHE A 69 3.10 -11.72 7.93
C PHE A 69 2.13 -12.91 8.02
N PRO A 70 1.95 -13.52 9.20
CA PRO A 70 1.16 -14.75 9.36
C PRO A 70 -0.35 -14.53 9.38
N GLY A 71 -0.82 -13.30 9.14
CA GLY A 71 -2.23 -12.90 9.14
C GLY A 71 -2.71 -12.42 7.79
N CYS A 72 -3.85 -11.74 7.78
CA CYS A 72 -4.40 -11.06 6.61
C CYS A 72 -3.94 -9.61 6.58
N ALA A 73 -3.63 -9.08 5.41
CA ALA A 73 -3.36 -7.66 5.20
C ALA A 73 -4.33 -7.09 4.16
N VAL A 74 -4.94 -5.96 4.49
CA VAL A 74 -5.70 -5.14 3.55
C VAL A 74 -4.90 -3.88 3.32
N VAL A 75 -4.51 -3.66 2.08
CA VAL A 75 -3.65 -2.54 1.69
C VAL A 75 -4.37 -1.68 0.67
N ILE A 76 -4.46 -0.39 0.93
CA ILE A 76 -4.90 0.61 -0.03
C ILE A 76 -3.63 1.23 -0.61
N SER A 77 -3.45 1.15 -1.92
CA SER A 77 -2.29 1.75 -2.59
C SER A 77 -2.60 2.07 -4.05
N HIS A 78 -1.97 3.13 -4.55
CA HIS A 78 -1.93 3.47 -5.97
C HIS A 78 -0.64 2.99 -6.65
N ASP A 79 0.29 2.40 -5.92
CA ASP A 79 1.52 1.82 -6.45
C ASP A 79 1.25 0.44 -7.05
N ARG A 80 1.14 0.41 -8.39
CA ARG A 80 0.84 -0.81 -9.15
C ARG A 80 1.95 -1.86 -9.03
N TRP A 81 3.21 -1.44 -8.99
CA TRP A 81 4.35 -2.34 -8.85
C TRP A 81 4.38 -3.01 -7.49
N PHE A 82 4.08 -2.25 -6.45
CA PHE A 82 3.94 -2.79 -5.10
C PHE A 82 2.78 -3.78 -5.02
N LEU A 83 1.60 -3.41 -5.50
CA LEU A 83 0.43 -4.30 -5.51
C LEU A 83 0.68 -5.57 -6.32
N ASP A 84 1.40 -5.48 -7.43
CA ASP A 84 1.70 -6.64 -8.26
C ASP A 84 2.60 -7.66 -7.55
N ARG A 85 3.51 -7.19 -6.69
CA ARG A 85 4.43 -8.04 -5.94
C ARG A 85 3.81 -8.69 -4.70
N ILE A 86 2.87 -8.01 -4.03
CA ILE A 86 2.37 -8.47 -2.73
C ILE A 86 0.92 -8.97 -2.76
N ALA A 87 0.09 -8.47 -3.68
CA ALA A 87 -1.33 -8.78 -3.66
C ALA A 87 -1.62 -10.20 -4.15
N THR A 88 -2.41 -10.91 -3.38
CA THR A 88 -3.01 -12.20 -3.75
C THR A 88 -4.43 -12.03 -4.25
N HIS A 89 -5.06 -10.94 -3.86
CA HIS A 89 -6.44 -10.58 -4.25
C HIS A 89 -6.53 -9.07 -4.43
N ILE A 90 -7.37 -8.64 -5.36
CA ILE A 90 -7.66 -7.23 -5.62
C ILE A 90 -9.15 -6.96 -5.38
N LEU A 91 -9.44 -5.93 -4.59
CA LEU A 91 -10.77 -5.36 -4.48
C LEU A 91 -10.77 -4.01 -5.18
N ALA A 92 -11.30 -3.97 -6.39
CA ALA A 92 -11.27 -2.79 -7.24
C ALA A 92 -12.62 -2.08 -7.28
N TRP A 93 -12.56 -0.76 -7.29
CA TRP A 93 -13.70 0.07 -7.65
C TRP A 93 -13.74 0.25 -9.17
N GLU A 94 -14.81 -0.21 -9.80
CA GLU A 94 -15.00 -0.14 -11.25
C GLU A 94 -16.25 0.68 -11.66
N GLY A 95 -16.87 1.41 -10.74
CA GLY A 95 -18.01 2.28 -11.02
C GLY A 95 -17.59 3.67 -11.48
N ASP A 96 -18.44 4.31 -12.30
CA ASP A 96 -18.42 5.75 -12.51
C ASP A 96 -19.23 6.45 -11.43
N ASP A 97 -18.97 7.75 -11.17
CA ASP A 97 -19.61 8.53 -10.11
C ASP A 97 -21.16 8.64 -10.24
N GLU A 98 -21.74 8.24 -11.36
CA GLU A 98 -23.18 8.32 -11.67
C GLU A 98 -23.88 6.96 -11.71
N GLU A 99 -23.18 5.84 -11.64
CA GLU A 99 -23.73 4.49 -11.65
C GLU A 99 -23.58 3.79 -10.29
N GLU A 100 -24.42 2.78 -10.06
CA GLU A 100 -24.35 1.95 -8.86
C GLU A 100 -22.93 1.48 -8.54
N ALA A 101 -22.56 1.63 -7.27
CA ALA A 101 -21.28 1.19 -6.72
C ALA A 101 -20.90 -0.21 -7.20
N ARG A 102 -19.88 -0.32 -8.00
CA ARG A 102 -19.40 -1.62 -8.52
C ARG A 102 -18.04 -1.94 -7.92
N TRP A 103 -18.07 -2.71 -6.84
CA TRP A 103 -16.86 -3.35 -6.32
C TRP A 103 -16.65 -4.67 -7.05
N PHE A 104 -15.43 -4.87 -7.54
CA PHE A 104 -15.02 -6.11 -8.20
C PHE A 104 -13.93 -6.80 -7.39
N TRP A 105 -14.20 -8.05 -7.03
CA TRP A 105 -13.26 -8.92 -6.33
C TRP A 105 -12.55 -9.81 -7.33
N TYR A 106 -11.23 -9.82 -7.29
CA TYR A 106 -10.39 -10.62 -8.17
C TYR A 106 -9.34 -11.39 -7.36
N GLU A 107 -9.20 -12.68 -7.66
CA GLU A 107 -8.13 -13.52 -7.11
C GLU A 107 -6.94 -13.51 -8.08
N GLY A 108 -5.83 -12.91 -7.67
CA GLY A 108 -4.62 -12.72 -8.45
C GLY A 108 -3.92 -11.41 -8.09
N ASN A 109 -2.82 -11.13 -8.77
CA ASN A 109 -2.07 -9.90 -8.61
C ASN A 109 -2.67 -8.75 -9.43
N PHE A 110 -2.02 -7.58 -9.40
CA PHE A 110 -2.55 -6.40 -10.10
C PHE A 110 -2.49 -6.55 -11.62
N ALA A 111 -1.42 -7.14 -12.18
CA ALA A 111 -1.30 -7.33 -13.62
C ALA A 111 -2.36 -8.29 -14.18
N ASP A 112 -2.64 -9.38 -13.45
CA ASP A 112 -3.70 -10.33 -13.81
C ASP A 112 -5.09 -9.67 -13.75
N TYR A 113 -5.34 -8.86 -12.73
CA TYR A 113 -6.57 -8.07 -12.62
C TYR A 113 -6.73 -7.10 -13.80
N GLU A 114 -5.68 -6.36 -14.17
CA GLU A 114 -5.72 -5.43 -15.31
C GLU A 114 -6.04 -6.16 -16.62
N ALA A 115 -5.39 -7.30 -16.86
CA ALA A 115 -5.67 -8.13 -18.03
C ALA A 115 -7.12 -8.63 -18.06
N ASN A 116 -7.63 -9.08 -16.91
CA ASN A 116 -9.03 -9.50 -16.76
C ASN A 116 -9.99 -8.33 -17.01
N LYS A 117 -9.72 -7.15 -16.47
CA LYS A 117 -10.52 -5.95 -16.66
C LYS A 117 -10.60 -5.55 -18.14
N ILE A 118 -9.48 -5.57 -18.86
CA ILE A 118 -9.44 -5.30 -20.29
C ILE A 118 -10.28 -6.32 -21.06
N ALA A 119 -10.18 -7.60 -20.72
CA ALA A 119 -10.95 -8.67 -21.39
C ALA A 119 -12.47 -8.53 -21.16
N ARG A 120 -12.89 -8.09 -19.98
CA ARG A 120 -14.32 -7.92 -19.61
C ARG A 120 -14.94 -6.64 -20.15
N LEU A 121 -14.24 -5.53 -20.05
CA LEU A 121 -14.79 -4.18 -20.26
C LEU A 121 -14.25 -3.50 -21.53
N GLY A 122 -13.22 -4.09 -22.17
CA GLY A 122 -12.53 -3.52 -23.32
C GLY A 122 -11.37 -2.58 -22.95
N ALA A 123 -10.52 -2.27 -23.94
CA ALA A 123 -9.30 -1.50 -23.72
C ALA A 123 -9.53 -0.05 -23.21
N GLU A 124 -10.70 0.52 -23.47
CA GLU A 124 -11.03 1.87 -22.99
C GLU A 124 -11.31 1.92 -21.49
N ALA A 125 -11.92 0.89 -20.94
CA ALA A 125 -12.22 0.80 -19.52
C ALA A 125 -10.98 0.63 -18.63
N ALA A 126 -9.86 0.21 -19.20
CA ALA A 126 -8.58 0.10 -18.49
C ALA A 126 -7.83 1.44 -18.38
N ARG A 127 -8.27 2.48 -19.10
CA ARG A 127 -7.67 3.82 -19.00
C ARG A 127 -8.18 4.52 -17.75
N PRO A 128 -7.31 5.18 -16.97
CA PRO A 128 -7.76 5.96 -15.82
C PRO A 128 -8.66 7.08 -16.31
N HIS A 129 -9.93 7.04 -15.95
CA HIS A 129 -10.85 8.13 -16.19
C HIS A 129 -10.44 9.34 -15.34
N ARG A 130 -10.28 10.49 -15.99
CA ARG A 130 -10.05 11.74 -15.30
C ARG A 130 -11.37 12.14 -14.64
N VAL A 131 -11.42 12.11 -13.32
CA VAL A 131 -12.59 12.60 -12.57
C VAL A 131 -12.85 14.05 -12.96
N ILE A 132 -13.95 14.32 -13.66
CA ILE A 132 -14.37 15.67 -14.01
C ILE A 132 -15.18 16.17 -12.82
N HIS A 133 -14.53 16.89 -11.91
CA HIS A 133 -15.25 17.56 -10.82
C HIS A 133 -16.24 18.57 -11.41
N ARG A 134 -17.52 18.40 -11.07
CA ARG A 134 -18.57 19.37 -11.40
C ARG A 134 -18.19 20.72 -10.78
N ARG A 135 -18.09 21.77 -11.60
CA ARG A 135 -17.85 23.12 -11.09
C ARG A 135 -18.97 23.48 -10.13
N LEU A 136 -18.61 23.89 -8.92
CA LEU A 136 -19.55 24.50 -7.98
C LEU A 136 -20.09 25.77 -8.63
N THR A 137 -21.35 25.76 -9.02
CA THR A 137 -22.08 26.97 -9.41
C THR A 137 -22.39 27.76 -8.14
N ARG A 138 -21.90 29.00 -8.10
CA ARG A 138 -22.23 29.96 -7.06
C ARG A 138 -23.68 30.42 -7.25
#